data_54c2bdb5a0d59769e98c9861090eac3d
#
_entry.id   54c2bdb5a0d59769e98c9861090eac3d
#
_cell.length_a   1.000
_cell.length_b   1.000
_cell.length_c   1.000
_cell.angle_alpha   90.00
_cell.angle_beta   90.00
_cell.angle_gamma   90.00
#
_symmetry.space_group_name_H-M   'P 1'
#
loop_
_entity.id
_entity.type
_entity.pdbx_description
1 polymer ?
#
loop_
_entity_poly.entity_id
_entity_poly.type
_entity_poly.pdbx_seq_one_letter_code
_entity_poly.pdbx_strand_id
1 'polypeptide(L)'
;MQGDQLGPDGESRAEYIARVAGSDIPDATAYALVTFDEDLPPVAAAAAVAAAPRMDAILIGSTAPIDVPEPTAGEDRAAVIQRAFDRIGASYGQRPTAVSAAVVWGSGAQLADVASTPSVAAVEAAPADAAWGSFAIRPPS
;
A
#
# COMPACT_ATOMS: atom_id res chain seq x y z
N MET A 1 -11.58 -15.97 -16.54
CA MET A 1 -10.37 -15.97 -15.74
C MET A 1 -10.54 -15.07 -14.54
N GLN A 2 -10.12 -15.54 -13.41
CA GLN A 2 -10.17 -14.69 -12.22
C GLN A 2 -9.11 -13.60 -12.32
N GLY A 3 -9.44 -12.41 -11.86
CA GLY A 3 -8.47 -11.36 -11.69
C GLY A 3 -7.46 -11.73 -10.61
N ASP A 4 -6.29 -11.17 -10.69
CA ASP A 4 -5.28 -11.35 -9.67
C ASP A 4 -5.73 -10.69 -8.37
N GLN A 5 -5.21 -11.16 -7.26
CA GLN A 5 -5.58 -10.67 -5.95
C GLN A 5 -4.34 -10.46 -5.10
N LEU A 6 -4.31 -9.33 -4.41
CA LEU A 6 -3.31 -9.00 -3.41
C LEU A 6 -3.96 -9.00 -2.03
N GLY A 7 -3.19 -9.36 -1.02
CA GLY A 7 -3.65 -9.40 0.35
C GLY A 7 -3.95 -10.81 0.83
N PRO A 8 -4.45 -10.96 2.06
CA PRO A 8 -4.72 -12.26 2.66
C PRO A 8 -5.78 -13.04 1.89
N ASP A 9 -5.55 -14.35 1.75
CA ASP A 9 -6.49 -15.28 1.13
C ASP A 9 -6.88 -16.33 2.16
N GLY A 10 -7.86 -16.01 2.99
CA GLY A 10 -8.29 -16.88 4.09
C GLY A 10 -7.27 -17.00 5.22
N GLU A 11 -6.27 -16.14 5.24
CA GLU A 11 -5.17 -16.14 6.20
C GLU A 11 -5.38 -15.07 7.26
N SER A 12 -4.83 -15.28 8.44
CA SER A 12 -4.68 -14.20 9.40
C SER A 12 -3.63 -13.19 8.89
N ARG A 13 -3.59 -12.00 9.47
CA ARG A 13 -2.59 -11.00 9.12
C ARG A 13 -1.17 -11.55 9.29
N ALA A 14 -0.91 -12.23 10.41
CA ALA A 14 0.41 -12.79 10.69
C ALA A 14 0.81 -13.88 9.69
N GLU A 15 -0.14 -14.75 9.32
CA GLU A 15 0.09 -15.79 8.31
C GLU A 15 0.38 -15.20 6.94
N TYR A 16 -0.39 -14.17 6.56
CA TYR A 16 -0.19 -13.46 5.31
C TYR A 16 1.20 -12.81 5.25
N ILE A 17 1.59 -12.08 6.29
CA ILE A 17 2.90 -11.42 6.35
C ILE A 17 4.02 -12.46 6.26
N ALA A 18 3.92 -13.57 6.97
CA ALA A 18 4.93 -14.62 6.94
C ALA A 18 5.07 -15.24 5.53
N ARG A 19 3.95 -15.49 4.85
CA ARG A 19 3.98 -16.04 3.50
C ARG A 19 4.62 -15.07 2.50
N VAL A 20 4.22 -13.81 2.55
CA VAL A 20 4.70 -12.80 1.61
C VAL A 20 6.17 -12.45 1.88
N ALA A 21 6.56 -12.34 3.14
CA ALA A 21 7.95 -12.03 3.49
C ALA A 21 8.91 -13.13 3.04
N GLY A 22 8.43 -14.38 2.93
CA GLY A 22 9.23 -15.50 2.42
C GLY A 22 9.24 -15.61 0.90
N SER A 23 8.51 -14.75 0.19
CA SER A 23 8.42 -14.78 -1.27
C SER A 23 9.39 -13.77 -1.87
N ASP A 24 9.92 -14.09 -3.06
CA ASP A 24 10.79 -13.17 -3.79
C ASP A 24 9.96 -12.09 -4.48
N ILE A 25 10.51 -10.88 -4.52
CA ILE A 25 9.93 -9.80 -5.31
C ILE A 25 10.42 -9.98 -6.75
N PRO A 26 9.50 -10.06 -7.74
CA PRO A 26 9.92 -10.22 -9.13
C PRO A 26 10.79 -9.06 -9.61
N ASP A 27 11.72 -9.35 -10.51
CA ASP A 27 12.58 -8.34 -11.12
C ASP A 27 11.85 -7.71 -12.32
N ALA A 28 10.75 -7.01 -12.00
CA ALA A 28 9.91 -6.38 -13.00
C ALA A 28 9.18 -5.20 -12.37
N THR A 29 8.80 -4.23 -13.19
CA THR A 29 7.98 -3.11 -12.72
C THR A 29 6.54 -3.60 -12.50
N ALA A 30 5.98 -3.32 -11.34
CA ALA A 30 4.66 -3.83 -10.98
C ALA A 30 4.01 -2.97 -9.88
N TYR A 31 2.68 -3.14 -9.75
CA TYR A 31 1.98 -2.69 -8.55
C TYR A 31 2.26 -3.64 -7.41
N ALA A 32 2.25 -3.13 -6.19
CA ALA A 32 2.49 -3.94 -5.00
C ALA A 32 1.69 -3.43 -3.81
N LEU A 33 1.22 -4.38 -3.00
CA LEU A 33 0.61 -4.07 -1.70
C LEU A 33 1.71 -4.06 -0.65
N VAL A 34 1.89 -2.91 -0.02
CA VAL A 34 2.86 -2.71 1.06
C VAL A 34 2.12 -2.73 2.39
N THR A 35 2.41 -3.71 3.22
CA THR A 35 1.81 -3.84 4.55
C THR A 35 2.79 -3.31 5.59
N PHE A 36 2.33 -2.40 6.45
CA PHE A 36 3.17 -1.83 7.50
C PHE A 36 3.15 -2.71 8.76
N ASP A 37 4.22 -2.68 9.54
CA ASP A 37 4.30 -3.41 10.82
C ASP A 37 3.19 -3.00 11.76
N GLU A 38 2.90 -1.72 11.80
CA GLU A 38 1.82 -1.13 12.58
C GLU A 38 1.23 0.02 11.76
N ASP A 39 0.10 0.52 12.17
CA ASP A 39 -0.51 1.66 11.48
C ASP A 39 0.41 2.88 11.59
N LEU A 40 0.63 3.56 10.47
CA LEU A 40 1.55 4.69 10.38
C LEU A 40 0.81 5.99 10.11
N PRO A 41 1.18 7.08 10.80
CA PRO A 41 0.67 8.40 10.45
C PRO A 41 1.16 8.82 9.05
N PRO A 42 0.52 9.83 8.43
CA PRO A 42 0.83 10.19 7.03
C PRO A 42 2.30 10.41 6.71
N VAL A 43 3.04 11.10 7.57
CA VAL A 43 4.47 11.37 7.32
C VAL A 43 5.27 10.08 7.32
N ALA A 44 5.01 9.19 8.29
CA ALA A 44 5.72 7.91 8.38
C ALA A 44 5.34 6.97 7.24
N ALA A 45 4.05 6.92 6.86
CA ALA A 45 3.60 6.12 5.73
C ALA A 45 4.24 6.58 4.42
N ALA A 46 4.27 7.88 4.18
CA ALA A 46 4.90 8.45 2.98
C ALA A 46 6.40 8.11 2.95
N ALA A 47 7.08 8.21 4.08
CA ALA A 47 8.51 7.88 4.17
C ALA A 47 8.76 6.39 3.91
N ALA A 48 7.88 5.52 4.39
CA ALA A 48 8.03 4.07 4.24
C ALA A 48 7.98 3.62 2.78
N VAL A 49 7.24 4.34 1.92
CA VAL A 49 7.11 4.01 0.50
C VAL A 49 7.87 4.98 -0.42
N ALA A 50 8.78 5.77 0.14
CA ALA A 50 9.46 6.82 -0.62
C ALA A 50 10.27 6.29 -1.81
N ALA A 51 10.77 5.06 -1.74
CA ALA A 51 11.54 4.45 -2.83
C ALA A 51 10.68 4.12 -4.06
N ALA A 52 9.36 3.97 -3.90
CA ALA A 52 8.46 3.71 -5.01
C ALA A 52 8.12 5.01 -5.74
N PRO A 53 8.17 5.03 -7.08
CA PRO A 53 7.86 6.26 -7.84
C PRO A 53 6.42 6.71 -7.73
N ARG A 54 5.48 5.79 -7.47
CA ARG A 54 4.06 6.13 -7.34
C ARG A 54 3.42 5.41 -6.17
N MET A 55 2.49 6.10 -5.53
CA MET A 55 1.59 5.54 -4.53
C MET A 55 0.16 5.77 -5.04
N ASP A 56 -0.55 4.68 -5.29
CA ASP A 56 -1.85 4.74 -5.98
C ASP A 56 -3.04 4.65 -5.03
N ALA A 57 -2.86 4.06 -3.86
CA ALA A 57 -3.94 3.90 -2.88
C ALA A 57 -3.38 3.73 -1.48
N ILE A 58 -4.24 4.00 -0.50
CA ILE A 58 -3.97 3.73 0.91
C ILE A 58 -5.06 2.84 1.47
N LEU A 59 -4.74 2.07 2.51
CA LEU A 59 -5.69 1.24 3.24
C LEU A 59 -5.70 1.66 4.70
N ILE A 60 -6.90 1.74 5.26
CA ILE A 60 -7.14 2.15 6.64
C ILE A 60 -7.89 1.00 7.32
N GLY A 61 -7.21 0.28 8.21
CA GLY A 61 -7.80 -0.89 8.87
C GLY A 61 -8.25 -1.95 7.88
N SER A 62 -9.48 -2.40 8.01
CA SER A 62 -10.05 -3.44 7.14
C SER A 62 -10.91 -2.88 6.00
N THR A 63 -10.83 -1.58 5.73
CA THR A 63 -11.62 -0.97 4.66
C THR A 63 -11.01 -1.26 3.28
N ALA A 64 -11.82 -1.09 2.24
CA ALA A 64 -11.35 -1.20 0.87
C ALA A 64 -10.28 -0.13 0.57
N PRO A 65 -9.42 -0.36 -0.44
CA PRO A 65 -8.42 0.63 -0.83
C PRO A 65 -9.07 1.97 -1.23
N ILE A 66 -8.40 3.05 -0.85
CA ILE A 66 -8.82 4.41 -1.18
C ILE A 66 -7.82 4.97 -2.17
N ASP A 67 -8.28 5.27 -3.38
CA ASP A 67 -7.42 5.83 -4.41
C ASP A 67 -6.94 7.22 -3.99
N VAL A 68 -5.67 7.49 -4.22
CA VAL A 68 -5.06 8.80 -3.95
C VAL A 68 -4.28 9.24 -5.18
N PRO A 69 -4.31 10.54 -5.50
CA PRO A 69 -3.51 11.06 -6.62
C PRO A 69 -2.05 11.20 -6.21
N GLU A 70 -1.17 11.29 -7.19
CA GLU A 70 0.21 11.70 -6.93
C GLU A 70 0.25 13.17 -6.52
N PRO A 71 1.22 13.56 -5.70
CA PRO A 71 1.35 14.97 -5.30
C PRO A 71 1.57 15.89 -6.49
N THR A 72 0.96 17.06 -6.43
CA THR A 72 1.23 18.13 -7.38
C THR A 72 2.38 19.00 -6.86
N ALA A 73 2.82 19.97 -7.66
CA ALA A 73 3.94 20.83 -7.31
C ALA A 73 3.70 21.51 -5.94
N GLY A 74 4.70 21.42 -5.07
CA GLY A 74 4.63 22.01 -3.74
C GLY A 74 4.00 21.11 -2.67
N GLU A 75 3.54 19.92 -3.05
CA GLU A 75 3.00 18.94 -2.12
C GLU A 75 3.90 17.72 -1.99
N ASP A 76 3.78 16.99 -0.89
CA ASP A 76 4.36 15.67 -0.73
C ASP A 76 3.25 14.63 -0.53
N ARG A 77 3.63 13.35 -0.45
CA ARG A 77 2.66 12.26 -0.24
C ARG A 77 1.94 12.36 1.10
N ALA A 78 2.60 12.86 2.11
CA ALA A 78 1.97 13.07 3.41
C ALA A 78 0.79 14.04 3.31
N ALA A 79 0.94 15.13 2.54
CA ALA A 79 -0.14 16.09 2.31
C ALA A 79 -1.32 15.44 1.57
N VAL A 80 -1.04 14.57 0.60
CA VAL A 80 -2.08 13.84 -0.13
C VAL A 80 -2.87 12.91 0.81
N ILE A 81 -2.16 12.20 1.69
CA ILE A 81 -2.79 11.32 2.68
C ILE A 81 -3.65 12.14 3.66
N GLN A 82 -3.12 13.28 4.15
CA GLN A 82 -3.87 14.17 5.04
C GLN A 82 -5.17 14.64 4.39
N ARG A 83 -5.12 14.99 3.12
CA ARG A 83 -6.30 15.45 2.38
C ARG A 83 -7.34 14.33 2.24
N ALA A 84 -6.89 13.09 2.02
CA ALA A 84 -7.78 11.93 2.00
C ALA A 84 -8.45 11.72 3.36
N PHE A 85 -7.69 11.86 4.45
CA PHE A 85 -8.22 11.77 5.81
C PHE A 85 -9.27 12.85 6.07
N ASP A 86 -9.04 14.06 5.62
CA ASP A 86 -9.98 15.17 5.78
C ASP A 86 -11.31 14.88 5.05
N ARG A 87 -11.23 14.32 3.82
CA ARG A 87 -12.44 13.94 3.07
C ARG A 87 -13.21 12.86 3.79
N ILE A 88 -12.53 11.85 4.33
CA ILE A 88 -13.18 10.76 5.08
C ILE A 88 -13.86 11.32 6.33
N GLY A 89 -13.16 12.19 7.07
CA GLY A 89 -13.71 12.83 8.26
C GLY A 89 -14.96 13.64 7.94
N ALA A 90 -14.95 14.39 6.84
CA ALA A 90 -16.08 15.18 6.40
C ALA A 90 -17.29 14.32 6.00
N SER A 91 -17.02 13.14 5.39
CA SER A 91 -18.08 12.26 4.90
C SER A 91 -18.66 11.35 5.98
N TYR A 92 -17.83 10.89 6.92
CA TYR A 92 -18.23 9.85 7.88
C TYR A 92 -18.17 10.31 9.34
N GLY A 93 -17.76 11.54 9.60
CA GLY A 93 -17.71 12.11 10.94
C GLY A 93 -16.52 11.73 11.79
N GLN A 94 -15.68 10.81 11.33
CA GLN A 94 -14.45 10.41 12.00
C GLN A 94 -13.29 10.49 11.02
N ARG A 95 -12.30 11.30 11.37
CA ARG A 95 -11.08 11.46 10.58
C ARG A 95 -10.09 10.36 10.96
N PRO A 96 -9.60 9.56 10.02
CA PRO A 96 -8.51 8.61 10.30
C PRO A 96 -7.24 9.34 10.74
N THR A 97 -6.36 8.63 11.42
CA THR A 97 -5.09 9.18 11.87
C THR A 97 -3.89 8.38 11.37
N ALA A 98 -4.13 7.17 10.86
CA ALA A 98 -3.05 6.27 10.45
C ALA A 98 -3.47 5.37 9.31
N VAL A 99 -2.45 4.88 8.57
CA VAL A 99 -2.58 4.03 7.39
C VAL A 99 -2.02 2.65 7.72
N SER A 100 -2.75 1.58 7.39
CA SER A 100 -2.31 0.20 7.65
C SER A 100 -1.51 -0.40 6.50
N ALA A 101 -1.75 0.06 5.27
CA ALA A 101 -1.10 -0.45 4.07
C ALA A 101 -1.21 0.58 2.95
N ALA A 102 -0.42 0.38 1.89
CA ALA A 102 -0.48 1.23 0.71
C ALA A 102 -0.27 0.40 -0.54
N VAL A 103 -0.81 0.85 -1.67
CA VAL A 103 -0.54 0.26 -2.98
C VAL A 103 0.39 1.21 -3.72
N VAL A 104 1.52 0.68 -4.15
CA VAL A 104 2.56 1.44 -4.85
C VAL A 104 2.85 0.82 -6.21
N TRP A 105 3.60 1.53 -7.03
CA TRP A 105 4.07 1.05 -8.32
C TRP A 105 5.56 1.37 -8.42
N GLY A 106 6.35 0.38 -8.88
CA GLY A 106 7.78 0.57 -9.03
C GLY A 106 8.46 -0.63 -9.66
N SER A 107 9.75 -0.48 -9.93
CA SER A 107 10.58 -1.58 -10.41
C SER A 107 10.81 -2.60 -9.29
N GLY A 108 11.28 -3.80 -9.65
CA GLY A 108 11.64 -4.81 -8.66
C GLY A 108 12.66 -4.30 -7.64
N ALA A 109 13.66 -3.53 -8.09
CA ALA A 109 14.65 -2.95 -7.20
C ALA A 109 14.04 -1.92 -6.26
N GLN A 110 13.13 -1.08 -6.76
CA GLN A 110 12.45 -0.08 -5.93
C GLN A 110 11.54 -0.74 -4.91
N LEU A 111 10.81 -1.79 -5.31
CA LEU A 111 9.97 -2.55 -4.38
C LEU A 111 10.80 -3.28 -3.33
N ALA A 112 11.98 -3.79 -3.70
CA ALA A 112 12.89 -4.40 -2.74
C ALA A 112 13.40 -3.37 -1.73
N ASP A 113 13.66 -2.14 -2.15
CA ASP A 113 14.04 -1.05 -1.24
C ASP A 113 12.91 -0.74 -0.25
N VAL A 114 11.67 -0.71 -0.72
CA VAL A 114 10.52 -0.54 0.16
C VAL A 114 10.45 -1.69 1.17
N ALA A 115 10.62 -2.93 0.70
CA ALA A 115 10.56 -4.11 1.56
C ALA A 115 11.65 -4.12 2.64
N SER A 116 12.79 -3.46 2.40
CA SER A 116 13.87 -3.37 3.37
C SER A 116 13.69 -2.27 4.41
N THR A 117 12.63 -1.46 4.29
CA THR A 117 12.34 -0.38 5.22
C THR A 117 11.85 -0.96 6.55
N PRO A 118 12.37 -0.52 7.72
CA PRO A 118 12.03 -1.13 9.01
C PRO A 118 10.55 -1.15 9.36
N SER A 119 9.79 -0.17 8.93
CA SER A 119 8.35 -0.09 9.22
C SER A 119 7.48 -0.92 8.27
N VAL A 120 8.08 -1.57 7.28
CA VAL A 120 7.36 -2.40 6.30
C VAL A 120 7.45 -3.86 6.71
N ALA A 121 6.30 -4.51 6.88
CA ALA A 121 6.21 -5.92 7.25
C ALA A 121 6.27 -6.83 6.03
N ALA A 122 5.66 -6.44 4.92
CA ALA A 122 5.58 -7.27 3.72
C ALA A 122 5.29 -6.42 2.48
N VAL A 123 5.82 -6.87 1.34
CA VAL A 123 5.52 -6.29 0.02
C VAL A 123 5.11 -7.44 -0.90
N GLU A 124 3.87 -7.41 -1.37
CA GLU A 124 3.35 -8.41 -2.30
C GLU A 124 3.14 -7.75 -3.67
N ALA A 125 3.92 -8.19 -4.67
CA ALA A 125 3.82 -7.64 -6.02
C ALA A 125 2.72 -8.33 -6.81
N ALA A 126 1.96 -7.54 -7.58
CA ALA A 126 1.05 -8.06 -8.59
C ALA A 126 1.85 -8.54 -9.80
N PRO A 127 1.25 -9.33 -10.70
CA PRO A 127 1.90 -9.66 -11.96
C PRO A 127 2.32 -8.40 -12.72
N ALA A 128 3.46 -8.48 -13.43
CA ALA A 128 4.04 -7.31 -14.11
C ALA A 128 3.11 -6.69 -15.16
N ASP A 129 2.22 -7.50 -15.74
CA ASP A 129 1.27 -7.04 -16.76
C ASP A 129 -0.08 -6.58 -16.18
N ALA A 130 -0.25 -6.63 -14.85
CA ALA A 130 -1.49 -6.17 -14.23
C ALA A 130 -1.60 -4.65 -14.30
N ALA A 131 -2.77 -4.16 -14.71
CA ALA A 131 -3.07 -2.73 -14.74
C ALA A 131 -3.80 -2.33 -13.46
N TRP A 132 -3.71 -1.04 -13.09
CA TRP A 132 -4.45 -0.52 -11.96
C TRP A 132 -5.95 -0.75 -12.16
N GLY A 133 -6.56 -1.36 -11.16
CA GLY A 133 -7.98 -1.73 -11.23
C GLY A 133 -8.27 -3.12 -11.80
N SER A 134 -7.24 -3.80 -12.35
CA SER A 134 -7.42 -5.14 -12.91
C SER A 134 -7.23 -6.27 -11.89
N PHE A 135 -6.87 -5.94 -10.66
CA PHE A 135 -6.68 -6.91 -9.59
C PHE A 135 -7.41 -6.45 -8.33
N ALA A 136 -7.81 -7.41 -7.51
CA ALA A 136 -8.49 -7.14 -6.24
C ALA A 136 -7.47 -7.00 -5.11
N ILE A 137 -7.81 -6.20 -4.10
CA ILE A 137 -6.99 -6.03 -2.90
C ILE A 137 -7.83 -6.37 -1.69
N ARG A 138 -7.33 -7.28 -0.85
CA ARG A 138 -7.92 -7.58 0.45
C ARG A 138 -7.07 -6.93 1.54
N PRO A 139 -7.69 -6.13 2.42
CA PRO A 139 -6.95 -5.48 3.49
C PRO A 139 -6.25 -6.50 4.41
N PRO A 140 -4.96 -6.30 4.72
CA PRO A 140 -4.21 -7.17 5.63
C PRO A 140 -4.43 -6.75 7.09
N SER A 141 -5.60 -6.99 7.59
CA SER A 141 -5.98 -6.59 8.95
C SER A 141 -6.23 -7.76 9.88
#